data_98156d4572dc0265cd34d1aee2d181ee
#
_entry.id   98156d4572dc0265cd34d1aee2d181ee
#
_cell.length_a   1.000
_cell.length_b   1.000
_cell.length_c   1.000
_cell.angle_alpha   90.00
_cell.angle_beta   90.00
_cell.angle_gamma   90.00
#
_symmetry.space_group_name_H-M   'P 1'
#
loop_
_entity.id
_entity.type
_entity.pdbx_description
1 polymer ?
#
loop_
_entity_poly.entity_id
_entity_poly.type
_entity_poly.pdbx_seq_one_letter_code
_entity_poly.pdbx_strand_id
1 'polypeptide(L)'
;MWGVIPAAGQGSRIQPLAFSKELLPVGVRRDGGEDRPKAVGEYLVERMAAAGARKVCFVISPAKSDILRYFGGRIGEVEVAYVVQPRPAGLCDALFRAAPLIHPDEPVAVGLPDTIWFPANALTELPDDRLAFLLFPVDRPQYFDAVVMDGLGRVQEIEVKVSDPRSIWIWGAFTLPGRVFHELHALWLRRDCEDEYVGSLINAWIAQGGEAWAVPGGTSYLDVGAMEGYYEAMRLLAGGHNAANLQGAA
;
A
#
# COMPACT_ATOMS: atom_id res chain seq x y z
N MET A 1 7.25 -11.31 9.04
CA MET A 1 6.21 -10.56 8.31
C MET A 1 6.53 -10.55 6.82
N TRP A 2 5.55 -10.76 5.96
CA TRP A 2 5.60 -10.50 4.53
C TRP A 2 5.07 -9.12 4.20
N GLY A 3 5.72 -8.41 3.27
CA GLY A 3 5.12 -7.27 2.57
C GLY A 3 4.52 -7.73 1.23
N VAL A 4 3.27 -7.43 0.94
CA VAL A 4 2.64 -7.67 -0.37
C VAL A 4 2.40 -6.33 -1.05
N ILE A 5 3.00 -6.17 -2.23
CA ILE A 5 3.06 -4.91 -2.97
C ILE A 5 2.41 -5.10 -4.35
N PRO A 6 1.13 -4.70 -4.51
CA PRO A 6 0.43 -4.80 -5.79
C PRO A 6 0.92 -3.72 -6.76
N ALA A 7 1.76 -4.11 -7.70
CA ALA A 7 2.39 -3.25 -8.69
C ALA A 7 1.95 -3.55 -10.14
N ALA A 8 0.93 -4.38 -10.35
CA ALA A 8 0.48 -4.79 -11.68
C ALA A 8 -0.40 -3.76 -12.41
N GLY A 9 -0.92 -2.75 -11.71
CA GLY A 9 -1.83 -1.74 -12.23
C GLY A 9 -1.26 -0.92 -13.40
N GLN A 10 -2.09 -0.58 -14.38
CA GLN A 10 -1.66 0.11 -15.62
C GLN A 10 -1.24 1.58 -15.40
N GLY A 11 -1.72 2.23 -14.34
CA GLY A 11 -1.37 3.62 -14.03
C GLY A 11 -1.88 4.64 -15.05
N SER A 12 -3.06 4.43 -15.62
CA SER A 12 -3.63 5.23 -16.72
C SER A 12 -3.71 6.73 -16.43
N ARG A 13 -3.80 7.14 -15.14
CA ARG A 13 -3.87 8.55 -14.71
C ARG A 13 -2.58 9.34 -14.90
N ILE A 14 -1.43 8.65 -15.01
CA ILE A 14 -0.10 9.28 -15.14
C ILE A 14 0.62 8.87 -16.44
N GLN A 15 0.01 8.03 -17.26
CA GLN A 15 0.57 7.63 -18.56
C GLN A 15 0.46 8.78 -19.60
N PRO A 16 1.34 8.81 -20.65
CA PRO A 16 2.35 7.78 -20.97
C PRO A 16 3.68 7.95 -20.21
N LEU A 17 4.23 6.84 -19.72
CA LEU A 17 5.56 6.77 -19.11
C LEU A 17 6.42 5.74 -19.87
N ALA A 18 7.73 5.99 -19.93
CA ALA A 18 8.70 5.06 -20.53
C ALA A 18 9.04 3.86 -19.62
N PHE A 19 8.52 3.84 -18.40
CA PHE A 19 8.79 2.85 -17.35
C PHE A 19 7.58 2.73 -16.41
N SER A 20 7.61 1.76 -15.53
CA SER A 20 6.56 1.54 -14.53
C SER A 20 6.44 2.71 -13.56
N LYS A 21 5.21 3.17 -13.27
CA LYS A 21 4.94 4.31 -12.38
C LYS A 21 5.57 4.16 -10.99
N GLU A 22 5.75 2.94 -10.53
CA GLU A 22 6.39 2.57 -9.27
C GLU A 22 7.87 2.96 -9.23
N LEU A 23 8.46 3.26 -10.39
CA LEU A 23 9.84 3.73 -10.54
C LEU A 23 9.96 5.24 -10.77
N LEU A 24 8.85 5.98 -10.68
CA LEU A 24 8.90 7.45 -10.77
C LEU A 24 9.91 8.00 -9.76
N PRO A 25 10.88 8.83 -10.22
CA PRO A 25 11.87 9.42 -9.33
C PRO A 25 11.23 10.53 -8.49
N VAL A 26 11.22 10.35 -7.17
CA VAL A 26 10.64 11.31 -6.21
C VAL A 26 11.60 11.45 -5.03
N GLY A 27 12.22 12.63 -4.91
CA GLY A 27 13.23 12.87 -3.89
C GLY A 27 14.56 12.16 -4.20
N VAL A 28 15.39 12.04 -3.18
CA VAL A 28 16.74 11.49 -3.28
C VAL A 28 17.01 10.44 -2.21
N ARG A 29 17.91 9.51 -2.50
CA ARG A 29 18.55 8.62 -1.53
C ARG A 29 20.06 8.80 -1.59
N ARG A 30 20.74 8.54 -0.47
CA ARG A 30 22.21 8.49 -0.43
C ARG A 30 22.68 7.07 -0.75
N ASP A 31 23.58 6.96 -1.72
CA ASP A 31 24.19 5.72 -2.14
C ASP A 31 25.70 5.95 -2.37
N GLY A 32 26.55 5.25 -1.59
CA GLY A 32 27.99 5.42 -1.66
C GLY A 32 28.50 6.86 -1.36
N GLY A 33 27.71 7.66 -0.63
CA GLY A 33 28.04 9.07 -0.33
C GLY A 33 27.53 10.06 -1.37
N GLU A 34 26.95 9.61 -2.49
CA GLU A 34 26.36 10.44 -3.53
C GLU A 34 24.82 10.47 -3.42
N ASP A 35 24.23 11.57 -3.86
CA ASP A 35 22.79 11.68 -3.99
C ASP A 35 22.32 11.02 -5.29
N ARG A 36 21.36 10.12 -5.18
CA ARG A 36 20.74 9.39 -6.30
C ARG A 36 19.23 9.61 -6.30
N PRO A 37 18.58 9.63 -7.47
CA PRO A 37 17.11 9.63 -7.53
C PRO A 37 16.54 8.45 -6.76
N LYS A 38 15.46 8.66 -6.01
CA LYS A 38 14.74 7.62 -5.27
C LYS A 38 13.45 7.29 -5.97
N ALA A 39 13.21 6.01 -6.28
CA ALA A 39 11.95 5.59 -6.86
C ALA A 39 10.83 5.61 -5.80
N VAL A 40 9.60 5.97 -6.22
CA VAL A 40 8.47 6.04 -5.29
C VAL A 40 8.21 4.71 -4.57
N GLY A 41 8.38 3.57 -5.25
CA GLY A 41 8.21 2.25 -4.63
C GLY A 41 9.21 1.92 -3.52
N GLU A 42 10.39 2.58 -3.48
CA GLU A 42 11.36 2.39 -2.40
C GLU A 42 10.81 2.85 -1.04
N TYR A 43 10.01 3.91 -1.03
CA TYR A 43 9.41 4.43 0.22
C TYR A 43 8.54 3.38 0.91
N LEU A 44 7.76 2.64 0.15
CA LEU A 44 6.93 1.56 0.73
C LEU A 44 7.78 0.42 1.27
N VAL A 45 8.79 -0.03 0.51
CA VAL A 45 9.69 -1.11 0.97
C VAL A 45 10.41 -0.74 2.25
N GLU A 46 10.92 0.49 2.35
CA GLU A 46 11.57 0.99 3.58
C GLU A 46 10.60 1.00 4.79
N ARG A 47 9.36 1.43 4.58
CA ARG A 47 8.33 1.45 5.64
C ARG A 47 7.93 0.04 6.08
N MET A 48 7.79 -0.88 5.14
CA MET A 48 7.55 -2.29 5.44
C MET A 48 8.74 -2.92 6.18
N ALA A 49 9.97 -2.61 5.78
CA ALA A 49 11.18 -3.05 6.48
C ALA A 49 11.24 -2.51 7.92
N ALA A 50 10.91 -1.23 8.12
CA ALA A 50 10.84 -0.61 9.44
C ALA A 50 9.76 -1.26 10.33
N ALA A 51 8.62 -1.67 9.74
CA ALA A 51 7.57 -2.41 10.41
C ALA A 51 7.89 -3.91 10.63
N GLY A 52 9.10 -4.35 10.29
CA GLY A 52 9.55 -5.73 10.54
C GLY A 52 9.41 -6.70 9.38
N ALA A 53 9.07 -6.24 8.18
CA ALA A 53 9.07 -7.10 7.01
C ALA A 53 10.52 -7.50 6.65
N ARG A 54 10.74 -8.80 6.47
CA ARG A 54 12.02 -9.37 5.98
C ARG A 54 11.90 -9.95 4.58
N LYS A 55 10.68 -10.05 4.08
CA LYS A 55 10.33 -10.57 2.76
C LYS A 55 9.28 -9.65 2.16
N VAL A 56 9.44 -9.28 0.90
CA VAL A 56 8.40 -8.56 0.14
C VAL A 56 8.10 -9.30 -1.14
N CYS A 57 6.84 -9.27 -1.55
CA CYS A 57 6.38 -9.82 -2.81
C CYS A 57 5.81 -8.68 -3.66
N PHE A 58 6.48 -8.35 -4.75
CA PHE A 58 5.90 -7.51 -5.78
C PHE A 58 4.99 -8.36 -6.69
N VAL A 59 3.74 -7.95 -6.80
CA VAL A 59 2.83 -8.51 -7.80
C VAL A 59 2.85 -7.61 -9.02
N ILE A 60 3.47 -8.08 -10.10
CA ILE A 60 3.71 -7.30 -11.31
C ILE A 60 2.89 -7.83 -12.50
N SER A 61 2.63 -6.98 -13.50
CA SER A 61 2.14 -7.47 -14.81
C SER A 61 3.33 -7.92 -15.68
N PRO A 62 3.08 -8.74 -16.73
CA PRO A 62 4.15 -9.16 -17.65
C PRO A 62 4.93 -8.00 -18.30
N ALA A 63 4.29 -6.84 -18.47
CA ALA A 63 4.91 -5.65 -19.06
C ALA A 63 5.85 -4.90 -18.10
N LYS A 64 5.82 -5.19 -16.79
CA LYS A 64 6.55 -4.46 -15.74
C LYS A 64 7.84 -5.16 -15.26
N SER A 65 8.57 -5.78 -16.19
CA SER A 65 9.86 -6.41 -15.88
C SER A 65 10.96 -5.43 -15.44
N ASP A 66 10.75 -4.13 -15.66
CA ASP A 66 11.61 -3.05 -15.19
C ASP A 66 11.62 -2.94 -13.66
N ILE A 67 10.51 -3.24 -12.99
CA ILE A 67 10.43 -3.32 -11.52
C ILE A 67 11.40 -4.41 -11.01
N LEU A 68 11.36 -5.60 -11.62
CA LEU A 68 12.28 -6.68 -11.27
C LEU A 68 13.74 -6.30 -11.49
N ARG A 69 14.06 -5.63 -12.61
CA ARG A 69 15.41 -5.15 -12.89
C ARG A 69 15.89 -4.10 -11.92
N TYR A 70 15.00 -3.23 -11.46
CA TYR A 70 15.32 -2.15 -10.54
C TYR A 70 15.56 -2.65 -9.11
N PHE A 71 14.65 -3.42 -8.57
CA PHE A 71 14.69 -3.87 -7.17
C PHE A 71 15.53 -5.13 -6.96
N GLY A 72 15.73 -5.95 -8.00
CA GLY A 72 16.49 -7.21 -7.89
C GLY A 72 15.86 -8.22 -6.93
N GLY A 73 16.69 -9.08 -6.37
CA GLY A 73 16.26 -10.12 -5.41
C GLY A 73 16.38 -9.72 -3.94
N ARG A 74 16.96 -8.54 -3.65
CA ARG A 74 17.17 -8.07 -2.27
C ARG A 74 17.30 -6.55 -2.20
N ILE A 75 16.69 -5.95 -1.18
CA ILE A 75 16.76 -4.51 -0.89
C ILE A 75 17.20 -4.36 0.57
N GLY A 76 18.45 -3.98 0.81
CA GLY A 76 19.02 -3.99 2.16
C GLY A 76 18.93 -5.39 2.77
N GLU A 77 18.21 -5.53 3.88
CA GLU A 77 17.98 -6.80 4.58
C GLU A 77 16.67 -7.50 4.16
N VAL A 78 15.94 -6.96 3.18
CA VAL A 78 14.64 -7.49 2.74
C VAL A 78 14.83 -8.35 1.48
N GLU A 79 14.43 -9.62 1.55
CA GLU A 79 14.38 -10.52 0.40
C GLU A 79 13.16 -10.20 -0.47
N VAL A 80 13.33 -10.22 -1.80
CA VAL A 80 12.31 -9.83 -2.75
C VAL A 80 11.87 -11.02 -3.61
N ALA A 81 10.57 -11.29 -3.59
CA ALA A 81 9.90 -12.23 -4.49
C ALA A 81 9.03 -11.48 -5.50
N TYR A 82 8.76 -12.13 -6.62
CA TYR A 82 7.88 -11.61 -7.67
C TYR A 82 6.85 -12.64 -8.05
N VAL A 83 5.60 -12.21 -8.16
CA VAL A 83 4.52 -13.00 -8.76
C VAL A 83 3.86 -12.20 -9.87
N VAL A 84 3.29 -12.89 -10.84
CA VAL A 84 2.71 -12.25 -12.02
C VAL A 84 1.20 -12.26 -11.95
N GLN A 85 0.59 -11.09 -12.09
CA GLN A 85 -0.81 -10.94 -12.45
C GLN A 85 -0.89 -10.89 -13.98
N PRO A 86 -1.35 -11.95 -14.67
CA PRO A 86 -1.24 -12.07 -16.12
C PRO A 86 -2.21 -11.16 -16.89
N ARG A 87 -3.30 -10.75 -16.25
CA ARG A 87 -4.33 -9.86 -16.79
C ARG A 87 -4.78 -8.88 -15.71
N PRO A 88 -5.12 -7.63 -16.06
CA PRO A 88 -5.74 -6.71 -15.10
C PRO A 88 -7.08 -7.26 -14.63
N ALA A 89 -7.18 -7.57 -13.34
CA ALA A 89 -8.37 -8.14 -12.70
C ALA A 89 -8.61 -7.56 -11.31
N GLY A 90 -8.22 -6.30 -11.10
CA GLY A 90 -8.41 -5.59 -9.86
C GLY A 90 -7.33 -5.86 -8.79
N LEU A 91 -7.50 -5.18 -7.66
CA LEU A 91 -6.54 -5.21 -6.56
C LEU A 91 -6.62 -6.54 -5.78
N CYS A 92 -7.81 -7.11 -5.60
CA CYS A 92 -7.99 -8.40 -4.92
C CYS A 92 -7.25 -9.52 -5.67
N ASP A 93 -7.40 -9.64 -7.00
CA ASP A 93 -6.65 -10.63 -7.78
C ASP A 93 -5.14 -10.43 -7.62
N ALA A 94 -4.65 -9.18 -7.68
CA ALA A 94 -3.24 -8.90 -7.47
C ALA A 94 -2.76 -9.40 -6.11
N LEU A 95 -3.46 -9.06 -5.01
CA LEU A 95 -3.08 -9.47 -3.66
C LEU A 95 -3.03 -10.99 -3.51
N PHE A 96 -4.08 -11.68 -3.97
CA PHE A 96 -4.18 -13.13 -3.77
C PHE A 96 -3.27 -13.95 -4.68
N ARG A 97 -2.61 -13.35 -5.69
CA ARG A 97 -1.48 -13.98 -6.39
C ARG A 97 -0.32 -14.31 -5.44
N ALA A 98 -0.17 -13.56 -4.34
CA ALA A 98 0.84 -13.84 -3.32
C ALA A 98 0.44 -14.96 -2.35
N ALA A 99 -0.82 -15.43 -2.34
CA ALA A 99 -1.31 -16.39 -1.37
C ALA A 99 -0.46 -17.68 -1.23
N PRO A 100 0.10 -18.26 -2.31
CA PRO A 100 0.97 -19.44 -2.20
C PRO A 100 2.27 -19.21 -1.42
N LEU A 101 2.69 -17.95 -1.23
CA LEU A 101 3.91 -17.59 -0.49
C LEU A 101 3.65 -17.31 0.99
N ILE A 102 2.40 -17.05 1.37
CA ILE A 102 2.02 -16.62 2.71
C ILE A 102 1.69 -17.82 3.57
N HIS A 103 2.41 -17.99 4.68
CA HIS A 103 2.04 -18.99 5.68
C HIS A 103 0.95 -18.43 6.61
N PRO A 104 -0.05 -19.23 7.05
CA PRO A 104 -1.11 -18.76 7.94
C PRO A 104 -0.65 -18.08 9.23
N ASP A 105 0.50 -18.49 9.76
CA ASP A 105 1.08 -17.95 10.99
C ASP A 105 2.00 -16.72 10.77
N GLU A 106 2.26 -16.35 9.52
CA GLU A 106 3.09 -15.18 9.22
C GLU A 106 2.20 -13.92 9.08
N PRO A 107 2.53 -12.80 9.76
CA PRO A 107 1.84 -11.53 9.53
C PRO A 107 2.14 -11.01 8.12
N VAL A 108 1.18 -10.29 7.57
CA VAL A 108 1.25 -9.67 6.24
C VAL A 108 1.02 -8.17 6.37
N ALA A 109 1.84 -7.36 5.72
CA ALA A 109 1.60 -5.95 5.48
C ALA A 109 1.30 -5.72 4.00
N VAL A 110 0.30 -4.91 3.69
CA VAL A 110 -0.09 -4.54 2.33
C VAL A 110 -0.03 -3.03 2.17
N GLY A 111 0.52 -2.55 1.08
CA GLY A 111 0.56 -1.13 0.75
C GLY A 111 0.70 -0.89 -0.75
N LEU A 112 0.42 0.33 -1.20
CA LEU A 112 0.45 0.72 -2.61
C LEU A 112 1.79 1.36 -2.97
N PRO A 113 2.50 0.88 -4.01
CA PRO A 113 3.87 1.29 -4.32
C PRO A 113 3.99 2.67 -4.99
N ASP A 114 2.89 3.30 -5.32
CA ASP A 114 2.82 4.62 -5.94
C ASP A 114 2.34 5.70 -4.97
N THR A 115 2.53 5.47 -3.66
CA THR A 115 2.11 6.40 -2.61
C THR A 115 3.25 6.72 -1.64
N ILE A 116 3.22 7.93 -1.10
CA ILE A 116 4.11 8.37 -0.04
C ILE A 116 3.26 8.94 1.09
N TRP A 117 3.56 8.59 2.32
CA TRP A 117 2.84 9.10 3.48
C TRP A 117 3.76 9.53 4.62
N PHE A 118 3.23 10.27 5.55
CA PHE A 118 3.89 10.70 6.77
C PHE A 118 3.01 10.45 8.00
N PRO A 119 3.63 10.18 9.18
CA PRO A 119 5.06 9.97 9.38
C PRO A 119 5.55 8.67 8.72
N ALA A 120 6.85 8.58 8.43
CA ALA A 120 7.43 7.44 7.70
C ALA A 120 7.31 6.12 8.49
N ASN A 121 7.29 6.19 9.82
CA ASN A 121 7.16 5.05 10.73
C ASN A 121 5.70 4.67 11.05
N ALA A 122 4.69 5.34 10.50
CA ALA A 122 3.29 5.09 10.85
C ALA A 122 2.85 3.62 10.73
N LEU A 123 3.45 2.86 9.79
CA LEU A 123 3.14 1.44 9.63
C LEU A 123 3.55 0.58 10.85
N THR A 124 4.50 1.04 11.65
CA THR A 124 4.93 0.33 12.87
C THR A 124 3.89 0.36 14.00
N GLU A 125 2.92 1.26 13.90
CA GLU A 125 1.83 1.40 14.87
C GLU A 125 0.70 0.36 14.65
N LEU A 126 0.70 -0.33 13.51
CA LEU A 126 -0.32 -1.33 13.23
C LEU A 126 -0.03 -2.63 13.98
N PRO A 127 -1.06 -3.24 14.61
CA PRO A 127 -0.97 -4.59 15.14
C PRO A 127 -0.80 -5.61 13.99
N ASP A 128 -0.12 -6.71 14.26
CA ASP A 128 0.08 -7.80 13.30
C ASP A 128 -0.77 -9.05 13.58
N ASP A 129 -1.54 -9.02 14.69
CA ASP A 129 -2.39 -10.09 15.18
C ASP A 129 -3.86 -10.02 14.68
N ARG A 130 -4.23 -8.93 13.99
CA ARG A 130 -5.57 -8.66 13.47
C ARG A 130 -5.52 -7.83 12.18
N LEU A 131 -6.65 -7.78 11.44
CA LEU A 131 -6.76 -6.87 10.30
C LEU A 131 -6.87 -5.42 10.82
N ALA A 132 -5.89 -4.59 10.45
CA ALA A 132 -5.85 -3.19 10.86
C ALA A 132 -5.40 -2.30 9.69
N PHE A 133 -6.13 -1.22 9.47
CA PHE A 133 -5.88 -0.22 8.44
C PHE A 133 -5.17 0.99 9.01
N LEU A 134 -4.06 1.40 8.40
CA LEU A 134 -3.42 2.68 8.65
C LEU A 134 -4.17 3.77 7.89
N LEU A 135 -4.71 4.74 8.63
CA LEU A 135 -5.55 5.79 8.07
C LEU A 135 -4.84 7.13 8.00
N PHE A 136 -5.21 7.87 6.96
CA PHE A 136 -4.73 9.22 6.67
C PHE A 136 -5.92 10.15 6.41
N PRO A 137 -5.93 11.38 6.97
CA PRO A 137 -6.93 12.37 6.63
C PRO A 137 -6.59 12.99 5.26
N VAL A 138 -7.59 13.18 4.41
CA VAL A 138 -7.43 13.83 3.11
C VAL A 138 -8.55 14.84 2.86
N ASP A 139 -8.24 15.91 2.10
CA ASP A 139 -9.21 16.95 1.77
C ASP A 139 -10.24 16.49 0.73
N ARG A 140 -9.89 15.49 -0.09
CA ARG A 140 -10.71 15.00 -1.20
C ARG A 140 -10.90 13.47 -1.13
N PRO A 141 -11.63 12.97 -0.11
CA PRO A 141 -11.77 11.53 0.13
C PRO A 141 -12.51 10.78 -0.99
N GLN A 142 -13.31 11.47 -1.82
CA GLN A 142 -14.01 10.88 -2.96
C GLN A 142 -13.10 10.27 -4.03
N TYR A 143 -11.81 10.58 -4.03
CA TYR A 143 -10.84 9.97 -4.95
C TYR A 143 -10.26 8.65 -4.44
N PHE A 144 -10.56 8.29 -3.20
CA PHE A 144 -10.01 7.14 -2.47
C PHE A 144 -11.12 6.21 -1.97
N ASP A 145 -10.74 5.21 -1.23
CA ASP A 145 -11.65 4.37 -0.48
C ASP A 145 -11.65 4.85 0.97
N ALA A 146 -12.71 5.58 1.36
CA ALA A 146 -12.84 6.18 2.68
C ALA A 146 -13.25 5.13 3.71
N VAL A 147 -12.73 5.24 4.93
CA VAL A 147 -12.98 4.28 6.01
C VAL A 147 -13.89 4.90 7.06
N VAL A 148 -15.05 4.32 7.28
CA VAL A 148 -15.97 4.66 8.36
C VAL A 148 -15.68 3.75 9.55
N MET A 149 -15.41 4.34 10.71
CA MET A 149 -15.12 3.62 11.96
C MET A 149 -16.00 4.09 13.08
N ASP A 150 -16.19 3.26 14.08
CA ASP A 150 -16.87 3.64 15.33
C ASP A 150 -15.91 4.36 16.32
N GLY A 151 -16.45 4.78 17.46
CA GLY A 151 -15.68 5.46 18.51
C GLY A 151 -14.63 4.59 19.20
N LEU A 152 -14.60 3.29 18.92
CA LEU A 152 -13.60 2.33 19.44
C LEU A 152 -12.54 1.99 18.41
N GLY A 153 -12.62 2.55 17.18
CA GLY A 153 -11.70 2.28 16.09
C GLY A 153 -12.03 1.01 15.31
N ARG A 154 -13.23 0.41 15.42
CA ARG A 154 -13.65 -0.69 14.55
C ARG A 154 -14.15 -0.13 13.22
N VAL A 155 -13.68 -0.73 12.14
CA VAL A 155 -14.16 -0.43 10.79
C VAL A 155 -15.60 -0.92 10.66
N GLN A 156 -16.51 0.01 10.33
CA GLN A 156 -17.91 -0.30 10.05
C GLN A 156 -18.12 -0.53 8.56
N GLU A 157 -17.47 0.27 7.73
CA GLU A 157 -17.58 0.21 6.28
C GLU A 157 -16.37 0.86 5.61
N ILE A 158 -16.00 0.37 4.45
CA ILE A 158 -15.09 1.04 3.52
C ILE A 158 -15.93 1.53 2.35
N GLU A 159 -16.05 2.84 2.19
CA GLU A 159 -16.80 3.50 1.13
C GLU A 159 -15.98 3.52 -0.16
N VAL A 160 -16.18 2.50 -1.00
CA VAL A 160 -15.42 2.28 -2.24
C VAL A 160 -15.95 3.19 -3.33
N LYS A 161 -15.12 4.15 -3.78
CA LYS A 161 -15.44 5.07 -4.89
C LYS A 161 -16.77 5.83 -4.73
N VAL A 162 -17.11 6.17 -3.51
CA VAL A 162 -18.30 6.98 -3.20
C VAL A 162 -18.02 8.44 -3.53
N SER A 163 -18.94 9.11 -4.21
CA SER A 163 -18.78 10.51 -4.63
C SER A 163 -18.86 11.52 -3.47
N ASP A 164 -19.58 11.17 -2.41
CA ASP A 164 -19.77 11.98 -1.20
C ASP A 164 -19.55 11.08 0.03
N PRO A 165 -18.30 10.76 0.39
CA PRO A 165 -18.00 9.87 1.50
C PRO A 165 -18.25 10.55 2.85
N ARG A 166 -18.72 9.78 3.83
CA ARG A 166 -18.98 10.23 5.21
C ARG A 166 -17.71 10.45 6.03
N SER A 167 -16.57 9.95 5.56
CA SER A 167 -15.31 10.00 6.27
C SER A 167 -14.26 10.71 5.44
N ILE A 168 -13.41 11.50 6.11
CA ILE A 168 -12.18 12.07 5.51
C ILE A 168 -11.00 11.11 5.60
N TRP A 169 -11.14 10.01 6.35
CA TRP A 169 -10.09 9.05 6.59
C TRP A 169 -10.07 8.01 5.47
N ILE A 170 -8.91 7.89 4.81
CA ILE A 170 -8.68 6.86 3.79
C ILE A 170 -7.64 5.87 4.29
N TRP A 171 -7.65 4.64 3.77
CA TRP A 171 -6.58 3.71 4.07
C TRP A 171 -5.39 3.90 3.10
N GLY A 172 -4.15 3.81 3.62
CA GLY A 172 -2.92 3.83 2.82
C GLY A 172 -2.16 2.51 2.84
N ALA A 173 -2.28 1.77 3.93
CA ALA A 173 -1.71 0.45 4.14
C ALA A 173 -2.54 -0.32 5.15
N PHE A 174 -2.34 -1.64 5.25
CA PHE A 174 -2.94 -2.44 6.30
C PHE A 174 -2.07 -3.65 6.64
N THR A 175 -2.28 -4.18 7.85
CA THR A 175 -1.67 -5.43 8.33
C THR A 175 -2.74 -6.44 8.67
N LEU A 176 -2.40 -7.72 8.55
CA LEU A 176 -3.28 -8.81 8.96
C LEU A 176 -2.47 -10.09 9.19
N PRO A 177 -2.97 -11.02 10.02
CA PRO A 177 -2.42 -12.37 10.10
C PRO A 177 -2.58 -13.13 8.78
N GLY A 178 -1.64 -14.02 8.46
CA GLY A 178 -1.73 -14.85 7.26
C GLY A 178 -3.01 -15.68 7.20
N ARG A 179 -3.52 -16.18 8.36
CA ARG A 179 -4.81 -16.89 8.39
C ARG A 179 -5.97 -16.00 7.87
N VAL A 180 -6.01 -14.72 8.26
CA VAL A 180 -7.04 -13.77 7.78
C VAL A 180 -6.84 -13.48 6.29
N PHE A 181 -5.58 -13.38 5.82
CA PHE A 181 -5.30 -13.25 4.39
C PHE A 181 -5.88 -14.42 3.59
N HIS A 182 -5.74 -15.64 4.08
CA HIS A 182 -6.32 -16.84 3.45
C HIS A 182 -7.85 -16.91 3.59
N GLU A 183 -8.43 -16.45 4.70
CA GLU A 183 -9.89 -16.33 4.85
C GLU A 183 -10.48 -15.36 3.81
N LEU A 184 -9.87 -14.21 3.64
CA LEU A 184 -10.25 -13.23 2.61
C LEU A 184 -10.09 -13.79 1.20
N HIS A 185 -9.00 -14.50 0.93
CA HIS A 185 -8.81 -15.18 -0.35
C HIS A 185 -9.92 -16.22 -0.61
N ALA A 186 -10.22 -17.06 0.38
CA ALA A 186 -11.31 -18.05 0.25
C ALA A 186 -12.69 -17.39 0.09
N LEU A 187 -12.93 -16.25 0.75
CA LEU A 187 -14.15 -15.48 0.56
C LEU A 187 -14.24 -14.92 -0.87
N TRP A 188 -13.15 -14.33 -1.38
CA TRP A 188 -13.08 -13.80 -2.74
C TRP A 188 -13.36 -14.88 -3.79
N LEU A 189 -12.80 -16.10 -3.61
CA LEU A 189 -13.09 -17.24 -4.49
C LEU A 189 -14.57 -17.66 -4.44
N ARG A 190 -15.20 -17.68 -3.25
CA ARG A 190 -16.64 -17.98 -3.10
C ARG A 190 -17.55 -16.90 -3.71
N ARG A 191 -17.04 -15.74 -3.97
CA ARG A 191 -17.72 -14.61 -4.62
C ARG A 191 -17.36 -14.49 -6.09
N ASP A 192 -16.96 -15.61 -6.69
CA ASP A 192 -16.61 -15.74 -8.12
C ASP A 192 -15.54 -14.76 -8.61
N CYS A 193 -14.69 -14.29 -7.69
CA CYS A 193 -13.62 -13.32 -7.93
C CYS A 193 -14.14 -11.96 -8.48
N GLU A 194 -15.36 -11.58 -8.17
CA GLU A 194 -15.99 -10.35 -8.70
C GLU A 194 -15.51 -9.07 -7.99
N ASP A 195 -14.99 -9.17 -6.75
CA ASP A 195 -14.49 -8.00 -6.03
C ASP A 195 -13.16 -7.53 -6.62
N GLU A 196 -13.17 -6.42 -7.34
CA GLU A 196 -11.95 -5.76 -7.84
C GLU A 196 -11.23 -4.98 -6.72
N TYR A 197 -12.00 -4.37 -5.81
CA TYR A 197 -11.53 -3.52 -4.72
C TYR A 197 -11.48 -4.26 -3.39
N VAL A 198 -10.39 -4.06 -2.65
CA VAL A 198 -10.23 -4.65 -1.32
C VAL A 198 -11.34 -4.20 -0.36
N GLY A 199 -11.75 -2.93 -0.43
CA GLY A 199 -12.82 -2.40 0.43
C GLY A 199 -14.14 -3.17 0.29
N SER A 200 -14.54 -3.53 -0.94
CA SER A 200 -15.76 -4.32 -1.19
C SER A 200 -15.68 -5.71 -0.55
N LEU A 201 -14.53 -6.38 -0.70
CA LEU A 201 -14.31 -7.68 -0.09
C LEU A 201 -14.28 -7.61 1.44
N ILE A 202 -13.62 -6.60 2.01
CA ILE A 202 -13.58 -6.39 3.46
C ILE A 202 -14.98 -6.12 4.03
N ASN A 203 -15.80 -5.32 3.35
CA ASN A 203 -17.19 -5.09 3.76
C ASN A 203 -17.99 -6.40 3.77
N ALA A 204 -17.82 -7.24 2.75
CA ALA A 204 -18.47 -8.55 2.72
C ALA A 204 -17.97 -9.49 3.84
N TRP A 205 -16.69 -9.41 4.21
CA TRP A 205 -16.11 -10.17 5.31
C TRP A 205 -16.63 -9.68 6.68
N ILE A 206 -16.70 -8.36 6.89
CA ILE A 206 -17.29 -7.75 8.10
C ILE A 206 -18.75 -8.17 8.25
N ALA A 207 -19.53 -8.17 7.16
CA ALA A 207 -20.93 -8.61 7.17
C ALA A 207 -21.13 -10.09 7.58
N GLN A 208 -20.07 -10.91 7.47
CA GLN A 208 -20.03 -12.31 7.92
C GLN A 208 -19.44 -12.48 9.34
N GLY A 209 -19.24 -11.39 10.07
CA GLY A 209 -18.72 -11.41 11.45
C GLY A 209 -17.20 -11.23 11.55
N GLY A 210 -16.52 -10.88 10.46
CA GLY A 210 -15.11 -10.49 10.50
C GLY A 210 -14.92 -9.14 11.20
N GLU A 211 -13.75 -8.92 11.80
CA GLU A 211 -13.44 -7.68 12.52
C GLU A 211 -12.21 -6.99 11.92
N ALA A 212 -12.38 -5.75 11.49
CA ALA A 212 -11.31 -4.88 11.01
C ALA A 212 -11.17 -3.64 11.91
N TRP A 213 -9.94 -3.17 12.06
CA TRP A 213 -9.60 -2.04 12.92
C TRP A 213 -9.03 -0.89 12.10
N ALA A 214 -9.26 0.31 12.58
CA ALA A 214 -8.78 1.56 12.01
C ALA A 214 -7.80 2.23 12.96
N VAL A 215 -6.63 2.59 12.47
CA VAL A 215 -5.57 3.29 13.22
C VAL A 215 -5.30 4.63 12.52
N PRO A 216 -5.81 5.76 13.06
CA PRO A 216 -5.54 7.10 12.54
C PRO A 216 -4.11 7.53 12.88
N GLY A 217 -3.10 6.87 12.29
CA GLY A 217 -1.68 7.09 12.56
C GLY A 217 -0.98 7.97 11.54
N GLY A 218 -1.65 8.30 10.43
CA GLY A 218 -1.10 9.13 9.37
C GLY A 218 -1.46 10.61 9.47
N THR A 219 -0.57 11.49 8.99
CA THR A 219 -0.78 12.94 8.94
C THR A 219 -0.87 13.49 7.52
N SER A 220 -0.25 12.80 6.53
CA SER A 220 -0.26 13.20 5.13
C SER A 220 -0.13 11.98 4.22
N TYR A 221 -0.83 12.01 3.09
CA TYR A 221 -0.85 10.94 2.09
C TYR A 221 -0.80 11.52 0.68
N LEU A 222 0.16 11.07 -0.12
CA LEU A 222 0.41 11.53 -1.48
C LEU A 222 0.22 10.39 -2.47
N ASP A 223 -0.74 10.51 -3.39
CA ASP A 223 -0.94 9.58 -4.52
C ASP A 223 -0.08 10.02 -5.71
N VAL A 224 1.14 9.48 -5.80
CA VAL A 224 2.09 9.77 -6.88
C VAL A 224 1.65 9.15 -8.22
N GLY A 225 0.67 8.26 -8.19
CA GLY A 225 0.03 7.69 -9.38
C GLY A 225 -0.86 8.67 -10.15
N ALA A 226 -0.98 9.94 -9.69
CA ALA A 226 -1.65 11.04 -10.36
C ALA A 226 -0.72 12.25 -10.44
N MET A 227 -0.85 13.07 -11.52
CA MET A 227 0.06 14.20 -11.78
C MET A 227 0.09 15.22 -10.65
N GLU A 228 -1.05 15.51 -10.03
CA GLU A 228 -1.13 16.47 -8.92
C GLU A 228 -0.32 15.98 -7.71
N GLY A 229 -0.51 14.72 -7.28
CA GLY A 229 0.23 14.13 -6.18
C GLY A 229 1.72 13.95 -6.51
N TYR A 230 2.07 13.66 -7.78
CA TYR A 230 3.46 13.63 -8.22
C TYR A 230 4.15 14.99 -8.04
N TYR A 231 3.52 16.10 -8.49
CA TYR A 231 4.08 17.45 -8.31
C TYR A 231 4.17 17.85 -6.84
N GLU A 232 3.20 17.45 -6.03
CA GLU A 232 3.23 17.72 -4.58
C GLU A 232 4.37 16.96 -3.91
N ALA A 233 4.54 15.67 -4.21
CA ALA A 233 5.64 14.87 -3.71
C ALA A 233 7.00 15.43 -4.11
N MET A 234 7.16 15.87 -5.37
CA MET A 234 8.37 16.51 -5.83
C MET A 234 8.68 17.79 -5.06
N ARG A 235 7.67 18.63 -4.78
CA ARG A 235 7.86 19.86 -3.98
C ARG A 235 8.28 19.57 -2.55
N LEU A 236 7.62 18.62 -1.89
CA LEU A 236 7.92 18.27 -0.50
C LEU A 236 9.30 17.63 -0.32
N LEU A 237 9.73 16.83 -1.30
CA LEU A 237 10.95 16.01 -1.20
C LEU A 237 12.15 16.59 -1.96
N ALA A 238 11.96 17.59 -2.84
CA ALA A 238 13.06 18.26 -3.56
C ALA A 238 13.98 19.07 -2.63
N GLY A 239 13.49 19.44 -1.45
CA GLY A 239 14.28 20.14 -0.44
C GLY A 239 15.02 19.18 0.49
N GLY A 240 15.81 18.24 0.00
CA GLY A 240 16.50 17.14 0.71
C GLY A 240 17.14 17.41 2.10
N HIS A 241 16.88 18.56 2.70
CA HIS A 241 17.24 18.96 4.07
C HIS A 241 16.02 19.18 4.97
N ASN A 242 14.78 19.13 4.48
CA ASN A 242 13.58 19.41 5.29
C ASN A 242 12.80 18.19 5.78
N ALA A 243 13.12 16.97 5.32
CA ALA A 243 12.45 15.76 5.81
C ALA A 243 12.72 15.50 7.32
N ALA A 244 13.83 15.99 7.86
CA ALA A 244 14.15 15.90 9.30
C ALA A 244 13.27 16.83 10.16
N ASN A 245 12.75 17.92 9.61
CA ASN A 245 11.95 18.90 10.36
C ASN A 245 10.45 18.54 10.44
N LEU A 246 9.95 17.62 9.63
CA LEU A 246 8.57 17.09 9.75
C LEU A 246 8.46 15.96 10.78
N GLN A 247 9.59 15.46 11.31
CA GLN A 247 9.62 14.48 12.40
C GLN A 247 9.57 15.11 13.79
N GLY A 248 9.65 16.44 13.91
CA GLY A 248 9.85 17.17 15.18
C GLY A 248 8.72 18.09 15.61
N ALA A 249 7.55 18.06 14.96
CA ALA A 249 6.37 18.83 15.40
C ALA A 249 5.27 17.88 15.90
N ALA A 250 5.48 17.35 17.10
CA ALA A 250 4.48 16.73 17.96
C ALA A 250 4.44 17.52 19.28
#